data_30cd2199b2996386233e5b077e3a8ea5
#
_entry.id   30cd2199b2996386233e5b077e3a8ea5
#
_cell.length_a   1.000
_cell.length_b   1.000
_cell.length_c   1.000
_cell.angle_alpha   90.00
_cell.angle_beta   90.00
_cell.angle_gamma   90.00
#
_symmetry.space_group_name_H-M   'P 1'
#
loop_
_entity.id
_entity.type
_entity.pdbx_description
1 polymer ?
#
loop_
_entity_poly.entity_id
_entity_poly.type
_entity_poly.pdbx_seq_one_letter_code
_entity_poly.pdbx_strand_id
1 'polypeptide(L)'
;MPTTTTSAKKHQERWQEIVSDPHLRELPYTVETNYRGQIVLSPHQADHSYLQGDIIGFLYEHAKEGRPFPEFPITTDEGVKVPDVVWMTARRREEVDGTGDPPTLAPEICVEVMSEANDWDEMEAKIDLYRKAGAEEVWVVEQDGTVRFFAEDEQERSTLVPDFPTSV
;
A
#
# COMPACT_ATOMS: atom_id res chain seq x y z
N MET A 1 -19.48 4.47 0.79
CA MET A 1 -18.53 3.93 1.77
C MET A 1 -18.58 2.42 1.75
N PRO A 2 -17.44 1.74 1.65
CA PRO A 2 -17.44 0.28 1.77
C PRO A 2 -17.91 -0.11 3.17
N THR A 3 -18.88 -1.02 3.24
CA THR A 3 -19.38 -1.53 4.51
C THR A 3 -18.40 -2.55 5.07
N THR A 4 -17.99 -2.38 6.32
CA THR A 4 -17.13 -3.35 6.99
C THR A 4 -17.85 -4.70 7.12
N THR A 5 -17.32 -5.72 6.47
CA THR A 5 -17.87 -7.08 6.51
C THR A 5 -17.36 -7.83 7.75
N THR A 6 -18.01 -8.96 8.08
CA THR A 6 -17.52 -9.85 9.15
C THR A 6 -16.09 -10.34 8.89
N SER A 7 -15.75 -10.59 7.61
CA SER A 7 -14.39 -10.99 7.22
C SER A 7 -13.39 -9.85 7.44
N ALA A 8 -13.75 -8.62 7.07
CA ALA A 8 -12.92 -7.45 7.31
C ALA A 8 -12.68 -7.23 8.81
N LYS A 9 -13.71 -7.36 9.63
CA LYS A 9 -13.58 -7.27 11.09
C LYS A 9 -12.62 -8.29 11.66
N LYS A 10 -12.68 -9.56 11.20
CA LYS A 10 -11.75 -10.59 11.63
C LYS A 10 -10.32 -10.26 11.27
N HIS A 11 -10.08 -9.72 10.08
CA HIS A 11 -8.75 -9.29 9.66
C HIS A 11 -8.25 -8.11 10.50
N GLN A 12 -9.12 -7.16 10.80
CA GLN A 12 -8.81 -6.02 11.68
C GLN A 12 -8.46 -6.49 13.10
N GLU A 13 -9.26 -7.38 13.68
CA GLU A 13 -9.02 -7.95 15.00
C GLU A 13 -7.70 -8.73 15.04
N ARG A 14 -7.44 -9.55 14.03
CA ARG A 14 -6.18 -10.28 13.91
C ARG A 14 -4.98 -9.35 13.84
N TRP A 15 -5.10 -8.27 13.08
CA TRP A 15 -4.05 -7.28 12.99
C TRP A 15 -3.76 -6.61 14.34
N GLN A 16 -4.80 -6.29 15.12
CA GLN A 16 -4.63 -5.71 16.46
C GLN A 16 -3.90 -6.67 17.40
N GLU A 17 -4.14 -7.97 17.31
CA GLU A 17 -3.37 -8.96 18.07
C GLU A 17 -1.88 -8.91 17.69
N ILE A 18 -1.57 -8.82 16.40
CA ILE A 18 -0.20 -8.79 15.89
C ILE A 18 0.53 -7.53 16.35
N VAL A 19 -0.05 -6.35 16.17
CA VAL A 19 0.59 -5.09 16.56
C VAL A 19 0.72 -4.91 18.07
N SER A 20 -0.06 -5.64 18.84
CA SER A 20 0.02 -5.65 20.31
C SER A 20 1.07 -6.64 20.83
N ASP A 21 1.60 -7.53 19.99
CA ASP A 21 2.59 -8.51 20.40
C ASP A 21 4.00 -7.89 20.38
N PRO A 22 4.66 -7.76 21.56
CA PRO A 22 6.00 -7.17 21.63
C PRO A 22 7.04 -7.94 20.81
N HIS A 23 6.90 -9.26 20.68
CA HIS A 23 7.84 -10.10 19.91
C HIS A 23 7.74 -9.86 18.42
N LEU A 24 6.55 -9.52 17.92
CA LEU A 24 6.34 -9.26 16.49
C LEU A 24 6.71 -7.83 16.09
N ARG A 25 6.52 -6.86 16.99
CA ARG A 25 6.85 -5.44 16.71
C ARG A 25 8.33 -5.18 16.47
N GLU A 26 9.21 -5.97 17.06
CA GLU A 26 10.66 -5.78 16.98
C GLU A 26 11.31 -6.56 15.85
N LEU A 27 10.53 -7.30 15.07
CA LEU A 27 11.07 -8.07 13.94
C LEU A 27 11.58 -7.13 12.83
N PRO A 28 12.75 -7.44 12.23
CA PRO A 28 13.30 -6.64 11.13
C PRO A 28 12.65 -6.98 9.78
N TYR A 29 11.33 -7.18 9.76
CA TYR A 29 10.56 -7.57 8.58
C TYR A 29 9.29 -6.73 8.48
N THR A 30 8.85 -6.49 7.25
CA THR A 30 7.50 -5.99 7.00
C THR A 30 6.51 -7.13 7.26
N VAL A 31 5.48 -6.87 8.04
CA VAL A 31 4.46 -7.84 8.43
C VAL A 31 3.16 -7.56 7.67
N GLU A 32 2.63 -8.59 7.03
CA GLU A 32 1.30 -8.58 6.41
C GLU A 32 0.54 -9.83 6.88
N THR A 33 -0.73 -9.95 6.55
CA THR A 33 -1.48 -11.20 6.75
C THR A 33 -2.11 -11.67 5.44
N ASN A 34 -2.38 -12.97 5.37
CA ASN A 34 -3.13 -13.55 4.26
C ASN A 34 -4.62 -13.70 4.62
N TYR A 35 -5.41 -14.28 3.73
CA TYR A 35 -6.86 -14.44 3.93
C TYR A 35 -7.21 -15.31 5.15
N ARG A 36 -6.28 -16.14 5.62
CA ARG A 36 -6.44 -16.98 6.83
C ARG A 36 -5.99 -16.28 8.11
N GLY A 37 -5.49 -15.05 8.02
CA GLY A 37 -4.91 -14.33 9.16
C GLY A 37 -3.51 -14.82 9.54
N GLN A 38 -2.85 -15.59 8.69
CA GLN A 38 -1.48 -16.01 8.91
C GLN A 38 -0.52 -14.88 8.61
N ILE A 39 0.55 -14.78 9.39
CA ILE A 39 1.57 -13.76 9.25
C ILE A 39 2.44 -14.06 8.04
N VAL A 40 2.63 -13.04 7.19
CA VAL A 40 3.54 -13.07 6.04
C VAL A 40 4.66 -12.06 6.31
N LEU A 41 5.90 -12.51 6.30
CA LEU A 41 7.07 -11.67 6.57
C LEU A 41 7.84 -11.40 5.29
N SER A 42 8.25 -10.12 5.11
CA SER A 42 9.07 -9.68 3.98
C SER A 42 10.31 -8.97 4.50
N PRO A 43 11.52 -9.36 4.07
CA PRO A 43 12.74 -8.73 4.53
C PRO A 43 12.92 -7.32 3.98
N HIS A 44 13.54 -6.43 4.78
CA HIS A 44 13.92 -5.10 4.35
C HIS A 44 15.26 -5.13 3.63
N GLN A 45 15.38 -4.34 2.55
CA GLN A 45 16.63 -4.13 1.81
C GLN A 45 16.93 -2.63 1.70
N ALA A 46 18.20 -2.26 1.68
CA ALA A 46 18.60 -0.86 1.61
C ALA A 46 18.11 -0.16 0.34
N ASP A 47 18.23 -0.81 -0.81
CA ASP A 47 17.76 -0.27 -2.09
C ASP A 47 16.26 -0.01 -2.08
N HIS A 48 15.50 -0.89 -1.46
CA HIS A 48 14.06 -0.72 -1.27
C HIS A 48 13.77 0.53 -0.42
N SER A 49 14.52 0.75 0.64
CA SER A 49 14.37 1.93 1.50
C SER A 49 14.72 3.22 0.78
N TYR A 50 15.73 3.23 -0.08
CA TYR A 50 16.08 4.39 -0.90
C TYR A 50 14.96 4.74 -1.86
N LEU A 51 14.44 3.77 -2.59
CA LEU A 51 13.32 3.96 -3.52
C LEU A 51 12.07 4.46 -2.79
N GLN A 52 11.76 3.88 -1.64
CA GLN A 52 10.62 4.30 -0.82
C GLN A 52 10.76 5.78 -0.40
N GLY A 53 11.94 6.17 0.05
CA GLY A 53 12.24 7.56 0.44
C GLY A 53 12.17 8.52 -0.74
N ASP A 54 12.70 8.14 -1.89
CA ASP A 54 12.67 8.94 -3.11
C ASP A 54 11.22 9.14 -3.60
N ILE A 55 10.40 8.10 -3.57
CA ILE A 55 8.98 8.18 -3.95
C ILE A 55 8.24 9.18 -3.06
N ILE A 56 8.46 9.13 -1.75
CA ILE A 56 7.86 10.08 -0.80
C ILE A 56 8.31 11.51 -1.11
N GLY A 57 9.60 11.71 -1.35
CA GLY A 57 10.15 13.01 -1.72
C GLY A 57 9.55 13.56 -3.00
N PHE A 58 9.44 12.76 -4.05
CA PHE A 58 8.83 13.16 -5.32
C PHE A 58 7.33 13.42 -5.20
N LEU A 59 6.62 12.71 -4.34
CA LEU A 59 5.20 13.00 -4.08
C LEU A 59 5.04 14.37 -3.42
N TYR A 60 5.90 14.74 -2.47
CA TYR A 60 5.88 16.08 -1.90
C TYR A 60 6.22 17.15 -2.93
N GLU A 61 7.13 16.86 -3.84
CA GLU A 61 7.57 17.82 -4.86
C GLU A 61 6.52 18.04 -5.96
N HIS A 62 5.87 16.96 -6.40
CA HIS A 62 5.02 17.00 -7.61
C HIS A 62 3.52 16.99 -7.34
N ALA A 63 3.06 16.48 -6.21
CA ALA A 63 1.63 16.51 -5.88
C ALA A 63 1.22 17.91 -5.39
N LYS A 64 0.14 18.44 -5.94
CA LYS A 64 -0.37 19.77 -5.60
C LYS A 64 -1.13 19.80 -4.27
N GLU A 65 -1.65 18.67 -3.84
CA GLU A 65 -2.38 18.50 -2.60
C GLU A 65 -2.10 17.12 -2.02
N GLY A 66 -2.69 16.80 -0.87
CA GLY A 66 -2.53 15.51 -0.25
C GLY A 66 -1.18 15.30 0.40
N ARG A 67 -0.99 14.13 0.97
CA ARG A 67 0.26 13.76 1.65
C ARG A 67 0.60 12.30 1.41
N PRO A 68 1.90 11.96 1.24
CA PRO A 68 2.36 10.59 1.27
C PRO A 68 2.57 10.09 2.69
N PHE A 69 2.40 8.78 2.88
CA PHE A 69 2.69 8.07 4.13
C PHE A 69 3.40 6.76 3.81
N PRO A 70 4.39 6.35 4.60
CA PRO A 70 5.05 5.06 4.42
C PRO A 70 4.28 3.93 5.12
N GLU A 71 4.38 2.72 4.58
CA GLU A 71 3.99 1.48 5.25
C GLU A 71 2.61 1.54 5.90
N PHE A 72 1.59 1.79 5.10
CA PHE A 72 0.23 2.02 5.56
C PHE A 72 -0.61 0.74 5.47
N PRO A 73 -1.07 0.17 6.60
CA PRO A 73 -1.85 -1.07 6.57
C PRO A 73 -3.27 -0.86 6.04
N ILE A 74 -3.71 -1.76 5.18
CA ILE A 74 -5.05 -1.75 4.58
C ILE A 74 -5.66 -3.14 4.71
N THR A 75 -6.89 -3.21 5.20
CA THR A 75 -7.67 -4.45 5.25
C THR A 75 -8.23 -4.74 3.88
N THR A 76 -7.83 -5.88 3.30
CA THR A 76 -8.33 -6.37 2.00
C THR A 76 -9.05 -7.70 2.17
N ASP A 77 -9.64 -8.22 1.11
CA ASP A 77 -10.28 -9.55 1.12
C ASP A 77 -9.29 -10.68 1.39
N GLU A 78 -8.01 -10.46 1.14
CA GLU A 78 -6.94 -11.44 1.34
C GLU A 78 -6.07 -11.13 2.58
N GLY A 79 -6.65 -10.44 3.55
CA GLY A 79 -5.95 -10.05 4.78
C GLY A 79 -5.43 -8.61 4.74
N VAL A 80 -4.58 -8.28 5.70
CA VAL A 80 -3.99 -6.95 5.80
C VAL A 80 -2.74 -6.88 4.95
N LYS A 81 -2.72 -5.94 4.00
CA LYS A 81 -1.58 -5.63 3.15
C LYS A 81 -1.00 -4.28 3.53
N VAL A 82 0.30 -4.12 3.35
CA VAL A 82 1.01 -2.90 3.73
C VAL A 82 1.77 -2.38 2.50
N PRO A 83 1.15 -1.54 1.67
CA PRO A 83 1.88 -0.89 0.57
C PRO A 83 3.04 -0.05 1.11
N ASP A 84 4.12 0.00 0.36
CA ASP A 84 5.35 0.68 0.78
C ASP A 84 5.16 2.19 0.94
N VAL A 85 4.37 2.78 0.06
CA VAL A 85 3.99 4.19 0.12
C VAL A 85 2.52 4.32 -0.27
N VAL A 86 1.81 5.22 0.39
CA VAL A 86 0.48 5.64 -0.04
C VAL A 86 0.45 7.16 -0.14
N TRP A 87 -0.51 7.67 -0.90
CA TRP A 87 -0.80 9.09 -0.98
C TRP A 87 -2.31 9.29 -0.90
N MET A 88 -2.74 10.28 -0.13
CA MET A 88 -4.17 10.60 -0.04
C MET A 88 -4.40 12.07 0.23
N THR A 89 -5.55 12.55 -0.27
CA THR A 89 -6.06 13.88 0.05
C THR A 89 -6.61 13.92 1.47
N ALA A 90 -6.75 15.12 2.03
CA ALA A 90 -7.34 15.31 3.35
C ALA A 90 -8.78 14.74 3.42
N ARG A 91 -9.55 14.91 2.34
CA ARG A 91 -10.91 14.34 2.24
C ARG A 91 -10.89 12.81 2.29
N ARG A 92 -10.03 12.18 1.50
CA ARG A 92 -9.90 10.72 1.50
C ARG A 92 -9.46 10.22 2.88
N ARG A 93 -8.56 10.94 3.54
CA ARG A 93 -8.11 10.56 4.88
C ARG A 93 -9.27 10.47 5.87
N GLU A 94 -10.18 11.42 5.85
CA GLU A 94 -11.38 11.36 6.70
C GLU A 94 -12.25 10.14 6.37
N GLU A 95 -12.43 9.84 5.09
CA GLU A 95 -13.19 8.67 4.65
C GLU A 95 -12.51 7.36 5.07
N VAL A 96 -11.19 7.28 4.88
CA VAL A 96 -10.37 6.13 5.26
C VAL A 96 -10.45 5.86 6.76
N ASP A 97 -10.26 6.90 7.57
CA ASP A 97 -10.29 6.80 9.04
C ASP A 97 -11.65 6.30 9.56
N GLY A 98 -12.72 6.56 8.84
CA GLY A 98 -14.08 6.11 9.19
C GLY A 98 -14.34 4.62 8.96
N THR A 99 -13.41 3.88 8.34
CA THR A 99 -13.62 2.47 7.96
C THR A 99 -12.98 1.45 8.90
N GLY A 100 -12.33 1.90 9.97
CA GLY A 100 -11.75 1.03 10.99
C GLY A 100 -10.22 1.07 11.01
N ASP A 101 -9.61 0.19 11.80
CA ASP A 101 -8.17 0.12 11.97
C ASP A 101 -7.69 -1.35 11.94
N PRO A 102 -6.97 -1.80 10.91
CA PRO A 102 -6.66 -1.05 9.67
C PRO A 102 -7.90 -0.75 8.83
N PRO A 103 -7.89 0.36 8.07
CA PRO A 103 -9.05 0.75 7.28
C PRO A 103 -9.37 -0.25 6.17
N THR A 104 -10.64 -0.29 5.77
CA THR A 104 -11.10 -1.10 4.62
C THR A 104 -11.17 -0.31 3.32
N LEU A 105 -11.09 1.02 3.40
CA LEU A 105 -10.98 1.89 2.23
C LEU A 105 -9.50 2.24 2.03
N ALA A 106 -9.00 2.02 0.81
CA ALA A 106 -7.64 2.37 0.46
C ALA A 106 -7.45 3.88 0.23
N PRO A 107 -6.24 4.42 0.47
CA PRO A 107 -5.85 5.72 -0.08
C PRO A 107 -6.01 5.77 -1.60
N GLU A 108 -6.08 6.96 -2.18
CA GLU A 108 -6.22 7.10 -3.63
C GLU A 108 -5.07 6.44 -4.40
N ILE A 109 -3.84 6.56 -3.90
CA ILE A 109 -2.67 5.92 -4.52
C ILE A 109 -2.02 4.97 -3.53
N CYS A 110 -1.79 3.74 -3.96
CA CYS A 110 -1.00 2.74 -3.26
C CYS A 110 0.23 2.39 -4.12
N VAL A 111 1.41 2.39 -3.52
CA VAL A 111 2.68 2.14 -4.22
C VAL A 111 3.37 0.93 -3.62
N GLU A 112 3.75 -0.01 -4.48
CA GLU A 112 4.59 -1.16 -4.12
C GLU A 112 5.94 -1.02 -4.81
N VAL A 113 7.01 -1.26 -4.06
CA VAL A 113 8.37 -1.32 -4.58
C VAL A 113 8.77 -2.78 -4.71
N MET A 114 9.08 -3.22 -5.93
CA MET A 114 9.49 -4.60 -6.17
C MET A 114 10.88 -4.88 -5.59
N SER A 115 11.01 -6.05 -4.98
CA SER A 115 12.29 -6.61 -4.56
C SER A 115 12.60 -7.85 -5.39
N GLU A 116 13.81 -8.41 -5.24
CA GLU A 116 14.19 -9.65 -5.92
C GLU A 116 13.28 -10.83 -5.58
N ALA A 117 12.65 -10.81 -4.40
CA ALA A 117 11.75 -11.85 -3.93
C ALA A 117 10.35 -11.78 -4.54
N ASN A 118 9.99 -10.64 -5.16
CA ASN A 118 8.67 -10.45 -5.75
C ASN A 118 8.65 -10.81 -7.23
N ASP A 119 7.52 -11.35 -7.68
CA ASP A 119 7.24 -11.55 -9.08
C ASP A 119 6.01 -10.73 -9.52
N TRP A 120 5.76 -10.68 -10.82
CA TRP A 120 4.64 -9.91 -11.36
C TRP A 120 3.28 -10.50 -11.00
N ASP A 121 3.17 -11.81 -10.79
CA ASP A 121 1.92 -12.43 -10.35
C ASP A 121 1.53 -11.89 -8.97
N GLU A 122 2.48 -11.74 -8.05
CA GLU A 122 2.25 -11.12 -6.75
C GLU A 122 1.84 -9.65 -6.88
N MET A 123 2.50 -8.90 -7.75
CA MET A 123 2.18 -7.49 -7.98
C MET A 123 0.81 -7.30 -8.59
N GLU A 124 0.44 -8.10 -9.57
CA GLU A 124 -0.90 -8.10 -10.18
C GLU A 124 -1.98 -8.38 -9.14
N ALA A 125 -1.75 -9.36 -8.27
CA ALA A 125 -2.67 -9.66 -7.17
C ALA A 125 -2.84 -8.48 -6.21
N LYS A 126 -1.76 -7.80 -5.85
CA LYS A 126 -1.81 -6.61 -5.00
C LYS A 126 -2.50 -5.44 -5.68
N ILE A 127 -2.25 -5.21 -6.97
CA ILE A 127 -2.94 -4.19 -7.76
C ILE A 127 -4.46 -4.39 -7.67
N ASP A 128 -4.92 -5.60 -7.92
CA ASP A 128 -6.34 -5.94 -7.88
C ASP A 128 -6.92 -5.74 -6.47
N LEU A 129 -6.21 -6.16 -5.43
CA LEU A 129 -6.66 -6.00 -4.04
C LEU A 129 -6.80 -4.53 -3.64
N TYR A 130 -5.82 -3.70 -3.95
CA TYR A 130 -5.87 -2.28 -3.62
C TYR A 130 -6.93 -1.55 -4.43
N ARG A 131 -7.07 -1.87 -5.70
CA ARG A 131 -8.13 -1.31 -6.55
C ARG A 131 -9.51 -1.68 -6.00
N LYS A 132 -9.71 -2.92 -5.62
CA LYS A 132 -10.96 -3.40 -5.03
C LYS A 132 -11.26 -2.72 -3.68
N ALA A 133 -10.21 -2.40 -2.91
CA ALA A 133 -10.35 -1.65 -1.67
C ALA A 133 -10.61 -0.15 -1.88
N GLY A 134 -10.61 0.34 -3.13
CA GLY A 134 -10.96 1.70 -3.47
C GLY A 134 -9.82 2.60 -3.90
N ALA A 135 -8.60 2.08 -4.07
CA ALA A 135 -7.51 2.85 -4.64
C ALA A 135 -7.85 3.27 -6.08
N GLU A 136 -7.63 4.52 -6.42
CA GLU A 136 -7.83 5.03 -7.78
C GLU A 136 -6.67 4.65 -8.69
N GLU A 137 -5.46 4.64 -8.14
CA GLU A 137 -4.26 4.19 -8.83
C GLU A 137 -3.42 3.29 -7.92
N VAL A 138 -2.77 2.32 -8.52
CA VAL A 138 -1.71 1.53 -7.89
C VAL A 138 -0.46 1.66 -8.73
N TRP A 139 0.65 2.01 -8.10
CA TRP A 139 1.93 2.13 -8.77
C TRP A 139 2.84 0.98 -8.36
N VAL A 140 3.57 0.46 -9.32
CA VAL A 140 4.62 -0.54 -9.06
C VAL A 140 5.95 0.05 -9.52
N VAL A 141 6.89 0.14 -8.59
CA VAL A 141 8.24 0.62 -8.87
C VAL A 141 9.15 -0.60 -9.00
N GLU A 142 9.69 -0.80 -10.18
CA GLU A 142 10.60 -1.91 -10.47
C GLU A 142 11.98 -1.66 -9.83
N GLN A 143 12.79 -2.69 -9.72
CA GLN A 143 14.11 -2.60 -9.08
C GLN A 143 15.05 -1.59 -9.74
N ASP A 144 14.90 -1.36 -11.04
CA ASP A 144 15.68 -0.38 -11.78
C ASP A 144 15.16 1.07 -11.62
N GLY A 145 14.10 1.26 -10.83
CA GLY A 145 13.47 2.55 -10.60
C GLY A 145 12.37 2.92 -11.58
N THR A 146 12.07 2.08 -12.56
CA THR A 146 10.95 2.30 -13.49
C THR A 146 9.64 2.28 -12.74
N VAL A 147 8.80 3.30 -12.93
CA VAL A 147 7.48 3.40 -12.30
C VAL A 147 6.41 3.02 -13.31
N ARG A 148 5.56 2.07 -12.93
CA ARG A 148 4.41 1.67 -13.73
C ARG A 148 3.13 2.05 -12.99
N PHE A 149 2.22 2.67 -13.72
CA PHE A 149 0.99 3.24 -13.18
C PHE A 149 -0.21 2.43 -13.64
N PHE A 150 -1.03 1.97 -12.70
CA PHE A 150 -2.22 1.18 -12.97
C PHE A 150 -3.45 1.88 -12.39
N ALA A 151 -4.43 2.10 -13.24
CA ALA A 151 -5.78 2.47 -12.85
C ALA A 151 -6.70 1.30 -13.20
N GLU A 152 -7.74 1.49 -14.00
CA GLU A 152 -8.47 0.36 -14.57
C GLU A 152 -7.57 -0.47 -15.48
N ASP A 153 -6.74 0.23 -16.28
CA ASP A 153 -5.68 -0.34 -17.11
C ASP A 153 -4.35 0.35 -16.80
N GLU A 154 -3.25 -0.22 -17.32
CA GLU A 154 -1.94 0.41 -17.22
C GLU A 154 -1.91 1.73 -17.99
N GLN A 155 -1.37 2.78 -17.37
CA GLN A 155 -1.26 4.13 -17.90
C GLN A 155 0.20 4.51 -18.11
N GLU A 156 0.47 5.43 -19.04
CA GLU A 156 1.83 5.93 -19.28
C GLU A 156 2.33 6.83 -18.14
N ARG A 157 1.42 7.47 -17.43
CA ARG A 157 1.71 8.33 -16.29
C ARG A 157 0.51 8.39 -15.35
N SER A 158 0.73 8.93 -14.15
CA SER A 158 -0.34 9.14 -13.18
C SER A 158 -1.34 10.19 -13.67
N THR A 159 -2.62 9.94 -13.44
CA THR A 159 -3.68 10.94 -13.61
C THR A 159 -3.76 11.87 -12.40
N LEU A 160 -3.57 11.34 -11.20
CA LEU A 160 -3.66 12.10 -9.94
C LEU A 160 -2.44 12.98 -9.71
N VAL A 161 -1.25 12.53 -10.10
CA VAL A 161 0.00 13.29 -10.00
C VAL A 161 0.72 13.24 -11.36
N PRO A 162 0.22 14.03 -12.36
CA PRO A 162 0.71 13.92 -13.74
C PRO A 162 2.20 14.20 -13.92
N ASP A 163 2.78 15.01 -13.04
CA ASP A 163 4.19 15.40 -13.09
C ASP A 163 5.13 14.43 -12.36
N PHE A 164 4.57 13.37 -11.75
CA PHE A 164 5.40 12.35 -11.11
C PHE A 164 6.27 11.65 -12.16
N PRO A 165 7.58 11.50 -11.91
CA PRO A 165 8.48 10.91 -12.90
C PRO A 165 8.17 9.44 -13.17
N THR A 166 8.49 8.97 -14.39
CA THR A 166 8.34 7.58 -14.79
C THR A 166 9.55 6.72 -14.43
N SER A 167 10.56 7.35 -13.85
CA SER A 167 11.75 6.66 -13.30
C SER A 167 12.25 7.44 -12.09
N VAL A 168 12.53 6.75 -11.03
CA VAL A 168 13.02 7.30 -9.77
C VAL A 168 14.42 6.77 -9.40
#